data_1270c9d5d51c05a509574f7b15e00103
#
_entry.id   1270c9d5d51c05a509574f7b15e00103
#
_cell.length_a   1.000
_cell.length_b   1.000
_cell.length_c   1.000
_cell.angle_alpha   90.00
_cell.angle_beta   90.00
_cell.angle_gamma   90.00
#
_symmetry.space_group_name_H-M   'P 1'
#
loop_
_entity.id
_entity.type
_entity.pdbx_description
1 polymer ?
#
loop_
_entity_poly.entity_id
_entity_poly.type
_entity_poly.pdbx_seq_one_letter_code
_entity_poly.pdbx_strand_id
1 'polypeptide(L)'
;LGGGQTHKSQGIIHGGMKYAVTGFSKAANAIADMPTLWSSCLKGEGEIDLKNVPLLSPRHYLWSPQSLSGKVAGYLASFAMRAKVAAISREEFPDIFKTDAFNGDVYAVPEIVLDVHALIRELAKPHQDAIFKINRIREDDIQLDDNGRMISLNLHPQGGSATEVKAQQYIFTAGAGNEVLFNRLRAKSVATQRRPLHMVYVKHPKPYSLFAHCLSMSSTPRLTITTHRAKDGGTVWYLGGYLAEAGVERDEVEQIGIAKTELQTLFPWLDFSDAQFGTCRIDRAEPLQSNGGRPDSFCAKVVNNMIAAWPTKLALAPKLADEILQILQQEQIKPKVFDVRELRACPMPPFAQPPWEMVN
;
A
#
# COMPACT_ATOMS: atom_id res chain seq x y z
N LEU A 1 1.84 1.26 -14.80
CA LEU A 1 1.55 2.09 -13.64
C LEU A 1 1.24 1.24 -12.41
N GLY A 2 1.52 1.75 -11.20
CA GLY A 2 1.24 1.05 -9.95
C GLY A 2 2.15 -0.16 -9.67
N GLY A 3 3.21 -0.36 -10.42
CA GLY A 3 4.17 -1.45 -10.23
C GLY A 3 4.87 -1.45 -8.87
N GLY A 4 5.66 -2.45 -8.60
CA GLY A 4 6.38 -2.58 -7.34
C GLY A 4 5.45 -2.82 -6.14
N GLN A 5 5.48 -1.92 -5.17
CA GLN A 5 4.75 -2.06 -3.90
C GLN A 5 3.25 -1.75 -4.03
N THR A 6 2.85 -0.84 -4.93
CA THR A 6 1.48 -0.32 -4.98
C THR A 6 0.46 -1.40 -5.38
N HIS A 7 0.69 -2.13 -6.47
CA HIS A 7 -0.24 -3.16 -6.94
C HIS A 7 -0.36 -4.38 -6.00
N LYS A 8 0.55 -4.49 -5.03
CA LYS A 8 0.58 -5.54 -4.01
C LYS A 8 0.00 -5.06 -2.67
N SER A 9 -0.59 -3.87 -2.63
CA SER A 9 -1.24 -3.34 -1.44
C SER A 9 -2.58 -4.03 -1.18
N GLN A 10 -2.92 -4.23 0.09
CA GLN A 10 -4.23 -4.75 0.51
C GLN A 10 -5.36 -3.70 0.43
N GLY A 11 -5.06 -2.45 0.12
CA GLY A 11 -6.06 -1.39 -0.04
C GLY A 11 -6.64 -0.84 1.27
N ILE A 12 -6.09 -1.20 2.42
CA ILE A 12 -6.58 -0.75 3.73
C ILE A 12 -6.15 0.70 3.98
N ILE A 13 -7.12 1.58 4.23
CA ILE A 13 -6.90 2.95 4.67
C ILE A 13 -6.97 2.99 6.19
N HIS A 14 -5.82 2.87 6.82
CA HIS A 14 -5.70 2.85 8.27
C HIS A 14 -5.99 4.22 8.89
N GLY A 15 -6.77 4.24 10.00
CA GLY A 15 -7.06 5.42 10.82
C GLY A 15 -6.16 5.58 12.04
N GLY A 16 -5.07 4.85 12.13
CA GLY A 16 -4.11 4.96 13.23
C GLY A 16 -4.44 4.19 14.50
N MET A 17 -5.60 3.56 14.57
CA MET A 17 -6.07 2.86 15.76
C MET A 17 -5.09 1.77 16.22
N LYS A 18 -4.53 1.01 15.30
CA LYS A 18 -3.50 0.01 15.57
C LYS A 18 -2.25 0.60 16.26
N TYR A 19 -1.87 1.82 15.92
CA TYR A 19 -0.68 2.47 16.45
C TYR A 19 -0.93 3.15 17.82
N ALA A 20 -2.14 3.64 18.06
CA ALA A 20 -2.53 4.21 19.33
C ALA A 20 -2.39 3.21 20.49
N VAL A 21 -2.60 1.93 20.22
CA VAL A 21 -2.51 0.83 21.19
C VAL A 21 -1.07 0.48 21.53
N THR A 22 -0.18 0.56 20.53
CA THR A 22 1.23 0.16 20.69
C THR A 22 2.12 1.29 21.23
N GLY A 23 1.54 2.45 21.61
CA GLY A 23 2.29 3.59 22.12
C GLY A 23 2.96 4.46 21.05
N PHE A 24 2.79 4.14 19.75
CA PHE A 24 3.30 4.94 18.63
C PHE A 24 2.35 6.12 18.31
N SER A 25 2.22 7.07 19.24
CA SER A 25 1.29 8.21 19.12
C SER A 25 1.55 9.07 17.86
N LYS A 26 2.82 9.28 17.48
CA LYS A 26 3.18 10.05 16.27
C LYS A 26 2.64 9.38 15.01
N ALA A 27 2.85 8.07 14.84
CA ALA A 27 2.33 7.30 13.69
C ALA A 27 0.80 7.26 13.66
N ALA A 28 0.15 7.18 14.84
CA ALA A 28 -1.30 7.22 14.95
C ALA A 28 -1.86 8.59 14.51
N ASN A 29 -1.29 9.67 15.02
CA ASN A 29 -1.73 11.04 14.70
C ASN A 29 -1.51 11.38 13.21
N ALA A 30 -0.44 10.86 12.60
CA ALA A 30 -0.16 11.11 11.18
C ALA A 30 -1.25 10.59 10.23
N ILE A 31 -2.03 9.57 10.63
CA ILE A 31 -3.03 8.91 9.77
C ILE A 31 -4.45 8.95 10.32
N ALA A 32 -4.69 9.60 11.45
CA ALA A 32 -5.98 9.57 12.14
C ALA A 32 -7.15 10.10 11.30
N ASP A 33 -6.93 11.11 10.49
CA ASP A 33 -7.89 11.78 9.61
C ASP A 33 -8.03 11.13 8.22
N MET A 34 -7.13 10.19 7.87
CA MET A 34 -7.09 9.59 6.54
C MET A 34 -8.37 8.85 6.14
N PRO A 35 -9.03 8.04 6.99
CA PRO A 35 -10.30 7.39 6.60
C PRO A 35 -11.38 8.40 6.20
N THR A 36 -11.47 9.53 6.89
CA THR A 36 -12.44 10.60 6.57
C THR A 36 -12.10 11.27 5.24
N LEU A 37 -10.84 11.65 5.03
CA LEU A 37 -10.38 12.27 3.79
C LEU A 37 -10.62 11.35 2.58
N TRP A 38 -10.20 10.11 2.67
CA TRP A 38 -10.42 9.13 1.60
C TRP A 38 -11.91 8.86 1.35
N SER A 39 -12.74 8.82 2.42
CA SER A 39 -14.18 8.63 2.28
C SER A 39 -14.84 9.79 1.55
N SER A 40 -14.42 11.04 1.79
CA SER A 40 -14.90 12.21 1.06
C SER A 40 -14.55 12.12 -0.43
N CYS A 41 -13.30 11.75 -0.76
CA CYS A 41 -12.90 11.55 -2.15
C CYS A 41 -13.71 10.43 -2.85
N LEU A 42 -13.96 9.31 -2.16
CA LEU A 42 -14.77 8.21 -2.69
C LEU A 42 -16.25 8.57 -2.89
N LYS A 43 -16.76 9.59 -2.20
CA LYS A 43 -18.09 10.15 -2.43
C LYS A 43 -18.12 11.24 -3.51
N GLY A 44 -16.95 11.68 -4.01
CA GLY A 44 -16.83 12.81 -4.91
C GLY A 44 -17.00 14.18 -4.23
N GLU A 45 -16.85 14.22 -2.91
CA GLU A 45 -16.95 15.42 -2.06
C GLU A 45 -15.58 15.95 -1.62
N GLY A 46 -14.50 15.23 -1.94
CA GLY A 46 -13.13 15.61 -1.61
C GLY A 46 -12.43 16.39 -2.72
N GLU A 47 -11.15 16.69 -2.52
CA GLU A 47 -10.32 17.42 -3.50
C GLU A 47 -10.15 16.64 -4.82
N ILE A 48 -10.25 15.33 -4.78
CA ILE A 48 -10.17 14.42 -5.93
C ILE A 48 -11.44 13.58 -5.97
N ASP A 49 -12.09 13.54 -7.14
CA ASP A 49 -13.27 12.68 -7.36
C ASP A 49 -12.83 11.23 -7.61
N LEU A 50 -13.06 10.37 -6.62
CA LEU A 50 -12.79 8.93 -6.67
C LEU A 50 -14.05 8.07 -6.60
N LYS A 51 -15.23 8.62 -6.93
CA LYS A 51 -16.51 7.90 -6.84
C LYS A 51 -16.60 6.64 -7.69
N ASN A 52 -15.75 6.52 -8.73
CA ASN A 52 -15.67 5.31 -9.56
C ASN A 52 -14.72 4.24 -8.99
N VAL A 53 -14.02 4.52 -7.89
CA VAL A 53 -13.16 3.54 -7.23
C VAL A 53 -14.03 2.66 -6.32
N PRO A 54 -14.06 1.33 -6.54
CA PRO A 54 -14.83 0.44 -5.69
C PRO A 54 -14.38 0.46 -4.24
N LEU A 55 -15.32 0.72 -3.34
CA LEU A 55 -15.15 0.51 -1.91
C LEU A 55 -15.39 -0.98 -1.63
N LEU A 56 -14.30 -1.73 -1.35
CA LEU A 56 -14.37 -3.17 -1.09
C LEU A 56 -15.00 -3.46 0.28
N SER A 57 -14.69 -2.62 1.28
CA SER A 57 -15.34 -2.66 2.58
C SER A 57 -15.43 -1.27 3.22
N PRO A 58 -16.58 -0.89 3.80
CA PRO A 58 -16.73 0.37 4.52
C PRO A 58 -16.12 0.33 5.93
N ARG A 59 -15.69 -0.84 6.39
CA ARG A 59 -15.06 -1.05 7.69
C ARG A 59 -14.10 -2.24 7.64
N HIS A 60 -13.18 -2.27 8.57
CA HIS A 60 -12.30 -3.42 8.81
C HIS A 60 -12.65 -4.03 10.17
N TYR A 61 -12.35 -5.31 10.37
CA TYR A 61 -12.64 -5.97 11.62
C TYR A 61 -11.36 -6.37 12.35
N LEU A 62 -11.43 -6.39 13.67
CA LEU A 62 -10.43 -7.02 14.51
C LEU A 62 -11.11 -8.21 15.17
N TRP A 63 -10.43 -9.34 15.23
CA TRP A 63 -10.97 -10.53 15.84
C TRP A 63 -9.91 -11.35 16.56
N SER A 64 -10.34 -12.15 17.53
CA SER A 64 -9.48 -13.10 18.22
C SER A 64 -10.15 -14.46 18.27
N PRO A 65 -9.40 -15.57 18.04
CA PRO A 65 -9.92 -16.90 18.28
C PRO A 65 -10.07 -17.13 19.80
N GLN A 66 -11.00 -18.03 20.18
CA GLN A 66 -11.33 -18.33 21.58
C GLN A 66 -10.11 -18.70 22.45
N SER A 67 -9.11 -19.39 21.89
CA SER A 67 -7.90 -19.77 22.60
C SER A 67 -7.06 -18.60 23.13
N LEU A 68 -7.30 -17.40 22.63
CA LEU A 68 -6.60 -16.17 23.01
C LEU A 68 -7.48 -15.22 23.84
N SER A 69 -8.78 -15.49 23.98
CA SER A 69 -9.77 -14.55 24.55
C SER A 69 -9.43 -14.10 25.98
N GLY A 70 -8.97 -14.97 26.86
CA GLY A 70 -8.65 -14.59 28.25
C GLY A 70 -7.47 -13.64 28.41
N LYS A 71 -6.41 -13.78 27.61
CA LYS A 71 -5.21 -12.90 27.66
C LYS A 71 -5.32 -11.70 26.73
N VAL A 72 -6.00 -11.90 25.60
CA VAL A 72 -6.25 -10.85 24.60
C VAL A 72 -7.39 -9.94 25.06
N ALA A 73 -8.35 -10.41 25.87
CA ALA A 73 -9.44 -9.60 26.40
C ALA A 73 -8.93 -8.37 27.22
N GLY A 74 -7.90 -8.53 28.04
CA GLY A 74 -7.27 -7.41 28.77
C GLY A 74 -6.57 -6.41 27.83
N TYR A 75 -5.90 -6.93 26.80
CA TYR A 75 -5.28 -6.12 25.74
C TYR A 75 -6.34 -5.42 24.90
N LEU A 76 -7.41 -6.12 24.51
CA LEU A 76 -8.53 -5.59 23.74
C LEU A 76 -9.38 -4.61 24.53
N ALA A 77 -9.63 -4.83 25.79
CA ALA A 77 -10.32 -3.88 26.65
C ALA A 77 -9.51 -2.57 26.77
N SER A 78 -8.19 -2.66 26.93
CA SER A 78 -7.29 -1.50 26.88
C SER A 78 -7.26 -0.85 25.48
N PHE A 79 -7.34 -1.64 24.43
CA PHE A 79 -7.45 -1.18 23.03
C PHE A 79 -8.81 -0.51 22.79
N ALA A 80 -9.90 -1.16 23.13
CA ALA A 80 -11.25 -0.65 22.94
C ALA A 80 -11.46 0.68 23.67
N MET A 81 -10.96 0.81 24.91
CA MET A 81 -11.01 2.06 25.65
C MET A 81 -10.20 3.20 24.99
N ARG A 82 -8.99 2.91 24.49
CA ARG A 82 -8.14 3.92 23.84
C ARG A 82 -8.60 4.28 22.43
N ALA A 83 -9.11 3.30 21.69
CA ALA A 83 -9.52 3.45 20.30
C ALA A 83 -11.03 3.75 20.16
N LYS A 84 -11.79 3.81 21.26
CA LYS A 84 -13.26 3.95 21.27
C LYS A 84 -13.97 2.92 20.37
N VAL A 85 -13.45 1.69 20.35
CA VAL A 85 -14.00 0.57 19.58
C VAL A 85 -14.76 -0.32 20.54
N ALA A 86 -16.03 -0.58 20.26
CA ALA A 86 -16.85 -1.54 20.98
C ALA A 86 -16.83 -2.91 20.28
N ALA A 87 -16.94 -3.98 21.07
CA ALA A 87 -17.30 -5.28 20.52
C ALA A 87 -18.67 -5.16 19.85
N ILE A 88 -18.80 -5.78 18.70
CA ILE A 88 -20.09 -5.81 17.97
C ILE A 88 -20.88 -7.07 18.37
N SER A 89 -22.20 -7.01 18.17
CA SER A 89 -23.08 -8.15 18.44
C SER A 89 -22.88 -9.25 17.39
N ARG A 90 -23.29 -10.48 17.72
CA ARG A 90 -23.14 -11.64 16.81
C ARG A 90 -23.88 -11.45 15.48
N GLU A 91 -24.98 -10.71 15.51
CA GLU A 91 -25.78 -10.37 14.32
C GLU A 91 -25.00 -9.48 13.34
N GLU A 92 -24.09 -8.66 13.87
CA GLU A 92 -23.25 -7.74 13.09
C GLU A 92 -21.92 -8.35 12.63
N PHE A 93 -21.61 -9.58 13.04
CA PHE A 93 -20.37 -10.26 12.63
C PHE A 93 -20.34 -10.43 11.10
N PRO A 94 -19.14 -10.45 10.49
CA PRO A 94 -18.98 -11.00 9.15
C PRO A 94 -19.58 -12.40 9.06
N ASP A 95 -20.23 -12.72 7.95
CA ASP A 95 -21.02 -13.96 7.81
C ASP A 95 -20.20 -15.23 8.11
N ILE A 96 -18.90 -15.22 7.82
CA ILE A 96 -18.00 -16.35 8.11
C ILE A 96 -17.84 -16.64 9.61
N PHE A 97 -18.15 -15.68 10.48
CA PHE A 97 -18.11 -15.82 11.94
C PHE A 97 -19.50 -16.11 12.56
N LYS A 98 -20.57 -16.08 11.75
CA LYS A 98 -21.94 -16.41 12.21
C LYS A 98 -22.17 -17.92 12.25
N THR A 99 -21.32 -18.62 12.96
CA THR A 99 -21.35 -20.08 13.13
C THR A 99 -21.09 -20.43 14.60
N ASP A 100 -21.68 -21.55 15.07
CA ASP A 100 -21.47 -22.01 16.44
C ASP A 100 -20.05 -22.51 16.68
N ALA A 101 -19.32 -22.78 15.62
CA ALA A 101 -17.90 -23.13 15.70
C ALA A 101 -16.97 -21.95 16.04
N PHE A 102 -17.46 -20.71 15.89
CA PHE A 102 -16.74 -19.49 16.27
C PHE A 102 -17.21 -18.96 17.63
N ASN A 103 -16.30 -18.90 18.58
CA ASN A 103 -16.54 -18.40 19.94
C ASN A 103 -15.60 -17.24 20.34
N GLY A 104 -15.04 -16.54 19.36
CA GLY A 104 -14.15 -15.40 19.56
C GLY A 104 -14.90 -14.08 19.64
N ASP A 105 -14.13 -13.01 19.89
CA ASP A 105 -14.62 -11.64 19.88
C ASP A 105 -14.35 -10.97 18.54
N VAL A 106 -15.28 -10.11 18.08
CA VAL A 106 -15.14 -9.31 16.87
C VAL A 106 -15.42 -7.84 17.20
N TYR A 107 -14.56 -6.96 16.66
CA TYR A 107 -14.66 -5.52 16.81
C TYR A 107 -14.66 -4.88 15.42
N ALA A 108 -15.51 -3.90 15.20
CA ALA A 108 -15.52 -3.12 13.95
C ALA A 108 -14.66 -1.87 14.12
N VAL A 109 -13.81 -1.61 13.15
CA VAL A 109 -12.99 -0.39 13.09
C VAL A 109 -13.33 0.43 11.84
N PRO A 110 -13.37 1.78 11.92
CA PRO A 110 -13.73 2.63 10.80
C PRO A 110 -12.57 2.80 9.80
N GLU A 111 -11.95 1.69 9.43
CA GLU A 111 -10.91 1.63 8.41
C GLU A 111 -11.50 1.05 7.14
N ILE A 112 -11.51 1.84 6.08
CA ILE A 112 -12.08 1.42 4.79
C ILE A 112 -11.06 0.61 3.98
N VAL A 113 -11.57 -0.24 3.08
CA VAL A 113 -10.75 -0.98 2.12
C VAL A 113 -11.22 -0.68 0.71
N LEU A 114 -10.29 -0.26 -0.16
CA LEU A 114 -10.59 0.12 -1.54
C LEU A 114 -9.84 -0.75 -2.55
N ASP A 115 -10.34 -0.77 -3.79
CA ASP A 115 -9.66 -1.40 -4.92
C ASP A 115 -8.50 -0.52 -5.39
N VAL A 116 -7.27 -0.94 -5.06
CA VAL A 116 -6.05 -0.19 -5.41
C VAL A 116 -5.83 -0.15 -6.92
N HIS A 117 -6.23 -1.19 -7.66
CA HIS A 117 -6.04 -1.24 -9.10
C HIS A 117 -7.00 -0.29 -9.83
N ALA A 118 -8.24 -0.20 -9.35
CA ALA A 118 -9.20 0.80 -9.82
C ALA A 118 -8.75 2.21 -9.44
N LEU A 119 -8.24 2.41 -8.22
CA LEU A 119 -7.69 3.69 -7.75
C LEU A 119 -6.61 4.21 -8.71
N ILE A 120 -5.61 3.39 -9.04
CA ILE A 120 -4.53 3.82 -9.95
C ILE A 120 -5.06 4.19 -11.33
N ARG A 121 -6.06 3.47 -11.84
CA ARG A 121 -6.71 3.80 -13.12
C ARG A 121 -7.44 5.14 -13.08
N GLU A 122 -8.23 5.38 -12.02
CA GLU A 122 -8.98 6.64 -11.88
C GLU A 122 -8.05 7.84 -11.67
N LEU A 123 -6.97 7.69 -10.88
CA LEU A 123 -5.97 8.75 -10.71
C LEU A 123 -5.20 9.05 -12.01
N ALA A 124 -4.94 8.06 -12.85
CA ALA A 124 -4.23 8.26 -14.12
C ALA A 124 -5.12 8.83 -15.23
N LYS A 125 -6.43 8.61 -15.17
CA LYS A 125 -7.39 8.94 -16.23
C LYS A 125 -7.35 10.40 -16.69
N PRO A 126 -7.35 11.42 -15.80
CA PRO A 126 -7.29 12.83 -16.23
C PRO A 126 -5.90 13.24 -16.77
N HIS A 127 -4.87 12.40 -16.66
CA HIS A 127 -3.49 12.72 -16.97
C HIS A 127 -2.89 11.81 -18.05
N GLN A 128 -3.69 11.05 -18.77
CA GLN A 128 -3.22 10.05 -19.73
C GLN A 128 -2.28 10.63 -20.80
N ASP A 129 -2.54 11.85 -21.25
CA ASP A 129 -1.72 12.55 -22.25
C ASP A 129 -0.37 13.06 -21.69
N ALA A 130 -0.17 12.99 -20.36
CA ALA A 130 1.04 13.40 -19.68
C ALA A 130 1.79 12.25 -19.00
N ILE A 131 1.36 11.00 -19.21
CA ILE A 131 1.97 9.81 -18.66
C ILE A 131 2.67 9.02 -19.77
N PHE A 132 3.99 8.94 -19.71
CA PHE A 132 4.81 8.33 -20.74
C PHE A 132 5.63 7.18 -20.18
N LYS A 133 5.68 6.06 -20.92
CA LYS A 133 6.58 4.95 -20.64
C LYS A 133 7.95 5.27 -21.20
N ILE A 134 8.95 5.33 -20.32
CA ILE A 134 10.33 5.50 -20.71
C ILE A 134 11.11 4.20 -20.46
N ASN A 135 12.22 4.05 -21.14
CA ASN A 135 13.20 3.03 -20.82
C ASN A 135 13.91 3.35 -19.50
N ARG A 136 14.75 2.43 -19.03
CA ARG A 136 15.53 2.65 -17.82
C ARG A 136 16.39 3.90 -17.96
N ILE A 137 16.29 4.81 -16.99
CA ILE A 137 17.20 5.96 -16.85
C ILE A 137 18.61 5.44 -16.54
N ARG A 138 19.60 5.86 -17.32
CA ARG A 138 21.01 5.57 -17.14
C ARG A 138 21.69 6.71 -16.38
N GLU A 139 22.93 6.48 -15.95
CA GLU A 139 23.71 7.53 -15.26
C GLU A 139 23.96 8.74 -16.19
N ASP A 140 24.32 8.48 -17.44
CA ASP A 140 24.60 9.50 -18.45
C ASP A 140 23.36 10.28 -18.92
N ASP A 141 22.16 9.81 -18.58
CA ASP A 141 20.90 10.47 -18.90
C ASP A 141 20.63 11.66 -17.98
N ILE A 142 21.30 11.75 -16.83
CA ILE A 142 21.11 12.79 -15.83
C ILE A 142 22.26 13.77 -15.92
N GLN A 143 21.96 15.02 -16.21
CA GLN A 143 22.95 16.10 -16.24
C GLN A 143 22.82 16.98 -15.00
N LEU A 144 23.93 17.15 -14.28
CA LEU A 144 24.01 17.98 -13.08
C LEU A 144 24.95 19.17 -13.36
N ASP A 145 24.71 20.28 -12.68
CA ASP A 145 25.68 21.37 -12.58
C ASP A 145 26.72 21.09 -11.49
N ASP A 146 27.69 21.99 -11.34
CA ASP A 146 28.79 21.88 -10.36
C ASP A 146 28.27 21.87 -8.90
N ASN A 147 27.05 22.33 -8.65
CA ASN A 147 26.42 22.35 -7.34
C ASN A 147 25.52 21.10 -7.12
N GLY A 148 25.50 20.16 -8.08
CA GLY A 148 24.64 18.97 -8.01
C GLY A 148 23.17 19.24 -8.28
N ARG A 149 22.81 20.39 -8.86
CA ARG A 149 21.46 20.69 -9.31
C ARG A 149 21.20 20.01 -10.65
N MET A 150 20.05 19.39 -10.83
CA MET A 150 19.70 18.72 -12.08
C MET A 150 19.35 19.73 -13.18
N ILE A 151 20.14 19.72 -14.24
CA ILE A 151 19.96 20.60 -15.42
C ILE A 151 18.94 19.98 -16.36
N SER A 152 19.12 18.70 -16.69
CA SER A 152 18.25 17.99 -17.63
C SER A 152 18.26 16.47 -17.40
N LEU A 153 17.25 15.83 -17.98
CA LEU A 153 17.10 14.39 -18.04
C LEU A 153 16.84 13.94 -19.48
N ASN A 154 17.70 13.08 -20.00
CA ASN A 154 17.50 12.45 -21.30
C ASN A 154 16.58 11.24 -21.17
N LEU A 155 15.42 11.30 -21.80
CA LEU A 155 14.47 10.22 -21.89
C LEU A 155 14.70 9.44 -23.19
N HIS A 156 14.64 8.11 -23.10
CA HIS A 156 14.80 7.23 -24.25
C HIS A 156 13.46 6.54 -24.55
N PRO A 157 12.65 7.08 -25.48
CA PRO A 157 11.45 6.41 -25.97
C PRO A 157 11.81 5.06 -26.62
N GLN A 158 10.92 4.09 -26.53
CA GLN A 158 11.10 2.84 -27.22
C GLN A 158 10.98 3.07 -28.75
N GLY A 159 12.08 2.92 -29.49
CA GLY A 159 12.11 3.12 -30.95
C GLY A 159 12.27 4.57 -31.41
N GLY A 160 12.53 5.54 -30.51
CA GLY A 160 12.73 6.95 -30.83
C GLY A 160 14.11 7.47 -30.45
N SER A 161 14.39 8.71 -30.87
CA SER A 161 15.59 9.45 -30.47
C SER A 161 15.49 9.85 -29.00
N ALA A 162 16.63 10.05 -28.32
CA ALA A 162 16.66 10.60 -26.99
C ALA A 162 16.05 12.00 -26.96
N THR A 163 15.18 12.27 -25.97
CA THR A 163 14.54 13.56 -25.77
C THR A 163 15.04 14.17 -24.48
N GLU A 164 15.63 15.36 -24.57
CA GLU A 164 16.08 16.11 -23.39
C GLU A 164 14.89 16.80 -22.73
N VAL A 165 14.68 16.54 -21.43
CA VAL A 165 13.65 17.20 -20.62
C VAL A 165 14.33 18.10 -19.58
N LYS A 166 13.92 19.37 -19.55
CA LYS A 166 14.34 20.36 -18.55
C LYS A 166 13.17 20.75 -17.67
N ALA A 167 13.36 20.72 -16.37
CA ALA A 167 12.36 21.13 -15.39
C ALA A 167 12.99 21.98 -14.29
N GLN A 168 12.18 22.83 -13.68
CA GLN A 168 12.60 23.59 -12.50
C GLN A 168 12.75 22.65 -11.29
N GLN A 169 11.86 21.64 -11.19
CA GLN A 169 11.83 20.66 -10.12
C GLN A 169 11.61 19.26 -10.67
N TYR A 170 12.31 18.28 -10.13
CA TYR A 170 12.19 16.87 -10.45
C TYR A 170 11.69 16.09 -9.23
N ILE A 171 10.59 15.37 -9.37
CA ILE A 171 9.97 14.61 -8.26
C ILE A 171 10.08 13.13 -8.53
N PHE A 172 10.82 12.43 -7.68
CA PHE A 172 11.08 11.00 -7.81
C PHE A 172 10.20 10.21 -6.85
N THR A 173 9.15 9.57 -7.40
CA THR A 173 8.21 8.70 -6.68
C THR A 173 8.38 7.23 -7.06
N ALA A 174 9.60 6.85 -7.45
CA ALA A 174 9.91 5.55 -8.03
C ALA A 174 9.99 4.39 -7.00
N GLY A 175 9.60 4.61 -5.74
CA GLY A 175 9.64 3.59 -4.68
C GLY A 175 11.06 3.02 -4.51
N ALA A 176 11.24 1.73 -4.85
CA ALA A 176 12.55 1.08 -4.84
C ALA A 176 13.56 1.69 -5.82
N GLY A 177 13.08 2.27 -6.90
CA GLY A 177 13.93 2.95 -7.90
C GLY A 177 14.59 4.21 -7.36
N ASN A 178 14.02 4.87 -6.36
CA ASN A 178 14.63 6.05 -5.74
C ASN A 178 16.04 5.74 -5.19
N GLU A 179 16.24 4.57 -4.57
CA GLU A 179 17.55 4.15 -4.08
C GLU A 179 18.60 4.15 -5.18
N VAL A 180 18.29 3.53 -6.30
CA VAL A 180 19.20 3.44 -7.45
C VAL A 180 19.48 4.82 -8.02
N LEU A 181 18.45 5.67 -8.17
CA LEU A 181 18.59 7.02 -8.71
C LEU A 181 19.45 7.91 -7.80
N PHE A 182 19.14 7.97 -6.50
CA PHE A 182 19.87 8.85 -5.58
C PHE A 182 21.28 8.36 -5.23
N ASN A 183 21.55 7.06 -5.31
CA ASN A 183 22.91 6.52 -5.24
C ASN A 183 23.75 6.99 -6.45
N ARG A 184 23.19 6.98 -7.67
CA ARG A 184 23.85 7.49 -8.88
C ARG A 184 24.10 8.99 -8.80
N LEU A 185 23.15 9.74 -8.27
CA LEU A 185 23.28 11.18 -8.02
C LEU A 185 24.25 11.51 -6.88
N ARG A 186 24.86 10.50 -6.24
CA ARG A 186 25.74 10.65 -5.07
C ARG A 186 25.10 11.45 -3.93
N ALA A 187 23.77 11.47 -3.87
CA ALA A 187 22.99 12.20 -2.88
C ALA A 187 22.86 11.38 -1.58
N LYS A 188 23.94 11.28 -0.81
CA LYS A 188 24.03 10.50 0.44
C LYS A 188 22.96 10.84 1.49
N SER A 189 22.33 12.02 1.37
CA SER A 189 21.23 12.44 2.27
C SER A 189 19.94 11.66 2.07
N VAL A 190 19.80 10.91 0.96
CA VAL A 190 18.63 10.09 0.65
C VAL A 190 18.95 8.62 0.89
N ALA A 191 19.07 8.26 2.17
CA ALA A 191 19.28 6.86 2.55
C ALA A 191 17.94 6.12 2.61
N THR A 192 17.94 4.87 2.14
CA THR A 192 16.75 4.02 2.03
C THR A 192 16.96 2.69 2.74
N GLN A 193 15.84 2.04 3.07
CA GLN A 193 15.81 0.69 3.61
C GLN A 193 14.79 -0.16 2.88
N ARG A 194 14.94 -1.48 2.99
CA ARG A 194 13.99 -2.46 2.49
C ARG A 194 13.41 -3.23 3.67
N ARG A 195 12.08 -3.40 3.67
CA ARG A 195 11.39 -4.25 4.63
C ARG A 195 10.50 -5.23 3.85
N PRO A 196 11.06 -6.40 3.51
CA PRO A 196 10.39 -7.36 2.65
C PRO A 196 9.16 -8.00 3.31
N LEU A 197 8.28 -8.57 2.49
CA LEU A 197 7.15 -9.41 2.86
C LEU A 197 7.04 -10.57 1.89
N HIS A 198 6.54 -11.70 2.36
CA HIS A 198 6.14 -12.84 1.53
C HIS A 198 4.64 -13.08 1.73
N MET A 199 3.83 -12.40 0.93
CA MET A 199 2.37 -12.48 0.99
C MET A 199 1.87 -13.78 0.36
N VAL A 200 0.69 -14.22 0.80
CA VAL A 200 -0.03 -15.35 0.18
C VAL A 200 -1.36 -14.86 -0.35
N TYR A 201 -1.79 -15.36 -1.49
CA TYR A 201 -3.17 -15.23 -1.97
C TYR A 201 -3.82 -16.59 -2.10
N VAL A 202 -5.12 -16.63 -1.82
CA VAL A 202 -5.95 -17.82 -1.84
C VAL A 202 -7.15 -17.55 -2.71
N LYS A 203 -7.16 -18.13 -3.90
CA LYS A 203 -8.27 -18.03 -4.84
C LYS A 203 -9.18 -19.23 -4.67
N HIS A 204 -10.46 -19.00 -4.44
CA HIS A 204 -11.43 -20.06 -4.21
C HIS A 204 -12.80 -19.73 -4.82
N PRO A 205 -13.60 -20.75 -5.20
CA PRO A 205 -14.89 -20.55 -5.85
C PRO A 205 -15.98 -20.11 -4.89
N LYS A 206 -15.81 -20.36 -3.57
CA LYS A 206 -16.80 -20.02 -2.56
C LYS A 206 -16.76 -18.51 -2.24
N PRO A 207 -17.91 -17.84 -1.99
CA PRO A 207 -17.97 -16.40 -1.79
C PRO A 207 -17.57 -15.97 -0.36
N TYR A 208 -16.48 -16.54 0.17
CA TYR A 208 -15.98 -16.15 1.48
C TYR A 208 -15.44 -14.72 1.45
N SER A 209 -16.06 -13.82 2.21
CA SER A 209 -15.65 -12.42 2.30
C SER A 209 -15.22 -12.08 3.71
N LEU A 210 -14.02 -11.54 3.85
CA LEU A 210 -13.48 -11.06 5.11
C LEU A 210 -12.50 -9.91 4.90
N PHE A 211 -12.64 -8.87 5.70
CA PHE A 211 -11.73 -7.73 5.81
C PHE A 211 -11.36 -7.58 7.28
N ALA A 212 -10.32 -8.29 7.72
CA ALA A 212 -10.07 -8.39 9.15
C ALA A 212 -8.60 -8.62 9.50
N HIS A 213 -8.23 -8.19 10.71
CA HIS A 213 -6.99 -8.54 11.39
C HIS A 213 -7.28 -9.56 12.48
N CYS A 214 -6.63 -10.72 12.42
CA CYS A 214 -6.54 -11.63 13.55
C CYS A 214 -5.53 -11.07 14.55
N LEU A 215 -5.97 -10.80 15.75
CA LEU A 215 -5.14 -10.22 16.80
C LEU A 215 -4.15 -11.24 17.37
N SER A 216 -3.02 -10.74 17.84
CA SER A 216 -1.98 -11.49 18.51
C SER A 216 -1.47 -10.71 19.72
N MET A 217 -0.60 -11.30 20.51
CA MET A 217 0.08 -10.62 21.62
C MET A 217 1.16 -9.63 21.14
N SER A 218 1.42 -9.55 19.83
CA SER A 218 2.38 -8.61 19.25
C SER A 218 1.69 -7.42 18.59
N SER A 219 2.46 -6.39 18.24
CA SER A 219 1.98 -5.23 17.49
C SER A 219 1.61 -5.56 16.03
N THR A 220 2.08 -6.70 15.51
CA THR A 220 1.72 -7.19 14.18
C THR A 220 0.57 -8.19 14.31
N PRO A 221 -0.56 -8.03 13.59
CA PRO A 221 -1.63 -9.03 13.56
C PRO A 221 -1.08 -10.39 13.15
N ARG A 222 -1.57 -11.47 13.77
CA ARG A 222 -1.24 -12.85 13.39
C ARG A 222 -1.51 -13.07 11.90
N LEU A 223 -2.69 -12.64 11.44
CA LEU A 223 -3.11 -12.70 10.05
C LEU A 223 -3.90 -11.44 9.70
N THR A 224 -3.68 -10.90 8.51
CA THR A 224 -4.49 -9.84 7.92
C THR A 224 -5.12 -10.39 6.66
N ILE A 225 -6.45 -10.27 6.51
CA ILE A 225 -7.19 -10.74 5.35
C ILE A 225 -7.90 -9.57 4.69
N THR A 226 -7.78 -9.45 3.38
CA THR A 226 -8.63 -8.64 2.54
C THR A 226 -9.18 -9.49 1.40
N THR A 227 -10.44 -9.23 1.04
CA THR A 227 -11.11 -9.99 -0.01
C THR A 227 -11.14 -9.18 -1.31
N HIS A 228 -10.78 -9.83 -2.39
CA HIS A 228 -10.77 -9.27 -3.73
C HIS A 228 -11.53 -10.18 -4.70
N ARG A 229 -11.81 -9.68 -5.90
CA ARG A 229 -12.39 -10.47 -6.98
C ARG A 229 -11.30 -10.79 -8.01
N ALA A 230 -11.25 -12.02 -8.45
CA ALA A 230 -10.49 -12.43 -9.61
C ALA A 230 -11.25 -12.13 -10.91
N LYS A 231 -10.55 -12.02 -12.04
CA LYS A 231 -11.15 -11.76 -13.36
C LYS A 231 -12.13 -12.84 -13.80
N ASP A 232 -11.92 -14.07 -13.37
CA ASP A 232 -12.83 -15.20 -13.65
C ASP A 232 -14.06 -15.25 -12.71
N GLY A 233 -14.23 -14.24 -11.84
CA GLY A 233 -15.34 -14.15 -10.92
C GLY A 233 -15.10 -14.86 -9.57
N GLY A 234 -13.99 -15.58 -9.40
CA GLY A 234 -13.60 -16.20 -8.14
C GLY A 234 -13.31 -15.18 -7.04
N THR A 235 -13.38 -15.63 -5.80
CA THR A 235 -13.02 -14.83 -4.63
C THR A 235 -11.55 -15.06 -4.27
N VAL A 236 -10.85 -13.98 -3.92
CA VAL A 236 -9.45 -14.05 -3.51
C VAL A 236 -9.28 -13.48 -2.12
N TRP A 237 -8.76 -14.27 -1.19
CA TRP A 237 -8.22 -13.77 0.06
C TRP A 237 -6.75 -13.42 -0.11
N TYR A 238 -6.39 -12.21 0.23
CA TYR A 238 -5.02 -11.74 0.20
C TYR A 238 -4.51 -11.61 1.64
N LEU A 239 -3.51 -12.44 1.97
CA LEU A 239 -3.07 -12.71 3.33
C LEU A 239 -1.79 -11.96 3.65
N GLY A 240 -1.81 -11.21 4.74
CA GLY A 240 -0.68 -10.44 5.28
C GLY A 240 -0.51 -10.66 6.78
N GLY A 241 0.04 -9.66 7.46
CA GLY A 241 0.33 -9.73 8.89
C GLY A 241 1.62 -10.48 9.19
N TYR A 242 1.69 -11.13 10.36
CA TYR A 242 2.87 -11.87 10.80
C TYR A 242 3.19 -13.04 9.86
N LEU A 243 2.18 -13.68 9.28
CA LEU A 243 2.36 -14.70 8.25
C LEU A 243 3.31 -14.22 7.13
N ALA A 244 3.08 -13.00 6.64
CA ALA A 244 3.88 -12.44 5.56
C ALA A 244 5.24 -11.91 6.04
N GLU A 245 5.33 -11.35 7.26
CA GLU A 245 6.59 -10.86 7.84
C GLU A 245 7.55 -12.01 8.16
N ALA A 246 7.04 -13.07 8.77
CA ALA A 246 7.83 -14.26 9.13
C ALA A 246 8.17 -15.16 7.92
N GLY A 247 7.48 -14.96 6.79
CA GLY A 247 7.65 -15.76 5.58
C GLY A 247 8.78 -15.31 4.66
N VAL A 248 9.52 -14.26 5.01
CA VAL A 248 10.50 -13.63 4.11
C VAL A 248 11.57 -14.60 3.64
N GLU A 249 12.08 -15.45 4.53
CA GLU A 249 13.14 -16.42 4.23
C GLU A 249 12.60 -17.77 3.69
N ARG A 250 11.27 -17.98 3.69
CA ARG A 250 10.65 -19.22 3.23
C ARG A 250 10.55 -19.23 1.71
N ASP A 251 10.64 -20.40 1.11
CA ASP A 251 10.26 -20.59 -0.29
C ASP A 251 8.74 -20.58 -0.46
N GLU A 252 8.26 -20.69 -1.69
CA GLU A 252 6.84 -20.65 -2.00
C GLU A 252 6.08 -21.83 -1.43
N VAL A 253 6.64 -23.03 -1.51
CA VAL A 253 6.00 -24.28 -1.05
C VAL A 253 5.82 -24.26 0.46
N GLU A 254 6.87 -23.88 1.18
CA GLU A 254 6.84 -23.74 2.64
C GLU A 254 5.85 -22.67 3.08
N GLN A 255 5.86 -21.50 2.42
CA GLN A 255 4.97 -20.39 2.76
C GLN A 255 3.50 -20.75 2.53
N ILE A 256 3.18 -21.45 1.45
CA ILE A 256 1.84 -21.97 1.17
C ILE A 256 1.44 -23.02 2.21
N GLY A 257 2.33 -23.95 2.56
CA GLY A 257 2.07 -24.98 3.58
C GLY A 257 1.70 -24.36 4.93
N ILE A 258 2.45 -23.35 5.37
CA ILE A 258 2.17 -22.64 6.62
C ILE A 258 0.85 -21.86 6.52
N ALA A 259 0.56 -21.20 5.39
CA ALA A 259 -0.69 -20.49 5.19
C ALA A 259 -1.90 -21.43 5.25
N LYS A 260 -1.82 -22.63 4.65
CA LYS A 260 -2.87 -23.66 4.73
C LYS A 260 -3.13 -24.08 6.17
N THR A 261 -2.07 -24.40 6.93
CA THR A 261 -2.17 -24.75 8.35
C THR A 261 -2.78 -23.64 9.18
N GLU A 262 -2.38 -22.40 8.90
CA GLU A 262 -2.90 -21.22 9.59
C GLU A 262 -4.40 -21.02 9.32
N LEU A 263 -4.84 -21.15 8.07
CA LEU A 263 -6.26 -21.05 7.72
C LEU A 263 -7.09 -22.19 8.32
N GLN A 264 -6.59 -23.42 8.31
CA GLN A 264 -7.26 -24.57 8.95
C GLN A 264 -7.39 -24.37 10.46
N THR A 265 -6.39 -23.79 11.10
CA THR A 265 -6.39 -23.48 12.54
C THR A 265 -7.39 -22.39 12.90
N LEU A 266 -7.42 -21.32 12.10
CA LEU A 266 -8.21 -20.12 12.37
C LEU A 266 -9.66 -20.24 11.90
N PHE A 267 -9.91 -21.03 10.87
CA PHE A 267 -11.22 -21.22 10.23
C PHE A 267 -11.54 -22.72 9.99
N PRO A 268 -11.55 -23.56 11.05
CA PRO A 268 -11.77 -25.01 10.88
C PRO A 268 -13.13 -25.38 10.29
N TRP A 269 -14.08 -24.43 10.25
CA TRP A 269 -15.40 -24.59 9.67
C TRP A 269 -15.48 -24.16 8.18
N LEU A 270 -14.41 -23.60 7.61
CA LEU A 270 -14.35 -23.25 6.20
C LEU A 270 -13.59 -24.33 5.42
N ASP A 271 -14.08 -24.59 4.22
CA ASP A 271 -13.47 -25.55 3.33
C ASP A 271 -12.65 -24.86 2.24
N PHE A 272 -11.36 -25.14 2.20
CA PHE A 272 -10.38 -24.63 1.22
C PHE A 272 -9.84 -25.74 0.31
N SER A 273 -10.52 -26.90 0.22
CA SER A 273 -10.05 -28.06 -0.59
C SER A 273 -9.85 -27.71 -2.06
N ASP A 274 -10.78 -26.90 -2.62
CA ASP A 274 -10.76 -26.47 -4.02
C ASP A 274 -10.00 -25.14 -4.23
N ALA A 275 -9.33 -24.63 -3.18
CA ALA A 275 -8.65 -23.34 -3.25
C ALA A 275 -7.27 -23.46 -3.92
N GLN A 276 -6.96 -22.50 -4.76
CA GLN A 276 -5.65 -22.31 -5.36
C GLN A 276 -4.84 -21.32 -4.55
N PHE A 277 -3.63 -21.71 -4.15
CA PHE A 277 -2.72 -20.89 -3.36
C PHE A 277 -1.57 -20.42 -4.23
N GLY A 278 -1.15 -19.20 -4.03
CA GLY A 278 0.09 -18.68 -4.60
C GLY A 278 0.67 -17.60 -3.70
N THR A 279 1.87 -17.18 -4.01
CA THR A 279 2.59 -16.20 -3.21
C THR A 279 3.04 -15.00 -4.04
N CYS A 280 3.36 -13.91 -3.36
CA CYS A 280 4.09 -12.81 -3.96
C CYS A 280 5.01 -12.14 -2.95
N ARG A 281 6.21 -11.80 -3.39
CA ARG A 281 7.16 -11.05 -2.59
C ARG A 281 6.98 -9.54 -2.79
N ILE A 282 7.02 -8.80 -1.71
CA ILE A 282 6.98 -7.35 -1.71
C ILE A 282 8.27 -6.87 -1.07
N ASP A 283 8.97 -5.98 -1.75
CA ASP A 283 10.13 -5.30 -1.21
C ASP A 283 9.75 -3.86 -0.88
N ARG A 284 9.27 -3.63 0.35
CA ARG A 284 8.82 -2.30 0.77
C ARG A 284 10.01 -1.36 0.88
N ALA A 285 10.12 -0.45 -0.07
CA ALA A 285 11.14 0.59 -0.09
C ALA A 285 10.67 1.80 0.71
N GLU A 286 11.47 2.20 1.67
CA GLU A 286 11.15 3.24 2.64
C GLU A 286 12.41 4.09 2.93
N PRO A 287 12.26 5.34 3.41
CA PRO A 287 13.41 6.08 3.93
C PRO A 287 14.01 5.37 5.14
N LEU A 288 15.35 5.33 5.21
CA LEU A 288 16.07 4.69 6.31
C LEU A 288 15.67 5.29 7.66
N GLN A 289 15.34 4.40 8.58
CA GLN A 289 15.11 4.74 9.99
C GLN A 289 16.31 4.33 10.84
N SER A 290 16.68 5.13 11.84
CA SER A 290 17.84 4.85 12.70
C SER A 290 17.75 3.50 13.42
N ASN A 291 16.54 3.01 13.66
CA ASN A 291 16.26 1.71 14.31
C ASN A 291 15.87 0.60 13.32
N GLY A 292 15.96 0.84 11.99
CA GLY A 292 15.49 -0.10 10.96
C GLY A 292 13.99 -0.37 10.97
N GLY A 293 13.23 0.32 11.82
CA GLY A 293 11.80 0.13 12.01
C GLY A 293 10.95 0.74 10.87
N ARG A 294 9.63 0.66 11.04
CA ARG A 294 8.67 1.27 10.12
C ARG A 294 8.68 2.79 10.28
N PRO A 295 8.72 3.56 9.17
CA PRO A 295 8.51 5.01 9.24
C PRO A 295 7.15 5.38 9.83
N ASP A 296 7.11 6.42 10.66
CA ASP A 296 5.88 6.89 11.29
C ASP A 296 4.96 7.61 10.30
N SER A 297 5.56 8.34 9.34
CA SER A 297 4.85 9.18 8.38
C SER A 297 5.40 9.00 6.96
N PHE A 298 4.88 9.79 6.01
CA PHE A 298 5.44 9.95 4.67
C PHE A 298 6.83 10.63 4.72
N CYS A 299 7.53 10.65 3.61
CA CYS A 299 8.79 11.35 3.45
C CYS A 299 8.85 12.04 2.10
N ALA A 300 9.14 13.36 2.12
CA ALA A 300 9.57 14.16 0.99
C ALA A 300 10.95 14.74 1.33
N LYS A 301 12.00 14.25 0.68
CA LYS A 301 13.38 14.69 0.92
C LYS A 301 13.86 15.55 -0.24
N VAL A 302 14.09 16.83 0.03
CA VAL A 302 14.61 17.78 -0.96
C VAL A 302 16.14 17.67 -1.04
N VAL A 303 16.65 17.59 -2.26
CA VAL A 303 18.06 17.65 -2.60
C VAL A 303 18.19 18.57 -3.82
N ASN A 304 18.60 19.78 -3.62
CA ASN A 304 18.62 20.84 -4.66
C ASN A 304 17.23 21.01 -5.31
N ASN A 305 17.12 20.79 -6.61
CA ASN A 305 15.85 20.81 -7.34
C ASN A 305 15.28 19.40 -7.56
N MET A 306 15.57 18.49 -6.68
CA MET A 306 15.08 17.10 -6.71
C MET A 306 14.34 16.80 -5.42
N ILE A 307 13.23 16.09 -5.49
CA ILE A 307 12.48 15.60 -4.34
C ILE A 307 12.40 14.07 -4.42
N ALA A 308 12.96 13.37 -3.44
CA ALA A 308 12.73 11.95 -3.24
C ALA A 308 11.50 11.77 -2.35
N ALA A 309 10.47 11.05 -2.82
CA ALA A 309 9.20 10.98 -2.15
C ALA A 309 8.71 9.53 -1.95
N TRP A 310 8.21 9.24 -0.74
CA TRP A 310 7.60 7.97 -0.35
C TRP A 310 6.38 8.22 0.55
N PRO A 311 5.19 7.75 0.20
CA PRO A 311 4.04 7.81 1.10
C PRO A 311 4.17 6.85 2.29
N THR A 312 5.06 5.85 2.22
CA THR A 312 5.29 4.77 3.21
C THR A 312 4.07 3.89 3.50
N LYS A 313 2.88 4.46 3.41
CA LYS A 313 1.57 3.80 3.51
C LYS A 313 0.65 4.40 2.45
N LEU A 314 -0.21 3.58 1.84
CA LEU A 314 -1.21 4.06 0.87
C LEU A 314 -2.05 5.22 1.45
N ALA A 315 -2.48 5.08 2.69
CA ALA A 315 -3.28 6.09 3.38
C ALA A 315 -2.66 7.48 3.40
N LEU A 316 -1.32 7.58 3.41
CA LEU A 316 -0.59 8.85 3.51
C LEU A 316 -0.29 9.51 2.14
N ALA A 317 -0.73 8.92 1.04
CA ALA A 317 -0.47 9.49 -0.30
C ALA A 317 -1.01 10.93 -0.46
N PRO A 318 -2.21 11.30 0.04
CA PRO A 318 -2.68 12.68 -0.02
C PRO A 318 -1.77 13.65 0.75
N LYS A 319 -1.40 13.33 1.99
CA LYS A 319 -0.51 14.19 2.78
C LYS A 319 0.87 14.37 2.16
N LEU A 320 1.39 13.34 1.49
CA LEU A 320 2.63 13.49 0.73
C LEU A 320 2.44 14.44 -0.47
N ALA A 321 1.31 14.37 -1.14
CA ALA A 321 0.99 15.29 -2.24
C ALA A 321 0.91 16.74 -1.76
N ASP A 322 0.23 16.99 -0.63
CA ASP A 322 0.15 18.31 0.00
C ASP A 322 1.53 18.87 0.37
N GLU A 323 2.39 18.05 0.97
CA GLU A 323 3.76 18.44 1.31
C GLU A 323 4.57 18.82 0.06
N ILE A 324 4.47 18.02 -1.01
CA ILE A 324 5.14 18.34 -2.28
C ILE A 324 4.60 19.65 -2.87
N LEU A 325 3.29 19.88 -2.85
CA LEU A 325 2.69 21.11 -3.30
C LEU A 325 3.17 22.32 -2.48
N GLN A 326 3.28 22.19 -1.17
CA GLN A 326 3.83 23.24 -0.31
C GLN A 326 5.29 23.55 -0.66
N ILE A 327 6.13 22.54 -0.89
CA ILE A 327 7.51 22.73 -1.32
C ILE A 327 7.55 23.51 -2.66
N LEU A 328 6.74 23.11 -3.65
CA LEU A 328 6.67 23.79 -4.94
C LEU A 328 6.22 25.24 -4.82
N GLN A 329 5.28 25.53 -3.92
CA GLN A 329 4.79 26.89 -3.63
C GLN A 329 5.87 27.75 -2.97
N GLN A 330 6.59 27.21 -1.98
CA GLN A 330 7.69 27.92 -1.32
C GLN A 330 8.84 28.25 -2.29
N GLU A 331 9.14 27.34 -3.21
CA GLU A 331 10.11 27.56 -4.28
C GLU A 331 9.56 28.42 -5.45
N GLN A 332 8.34 28.93 -5.33
CA GLN A 332 7.63 29.75 -6.34
C GLN A 332 7.54 29.07 -7.72
N ILE A 333 7.52 27.75 -7.76
CA ILE A 333 7.41 26.98 -8.99
C ILE A 333 5.97 27.02 -9.48
N LYS A 334 5.79 27.51 -10.70
CA LYS A 334 4.48 27.59 -11.35
C LYS A 334 4.41 26.60 -12.51
N PRO A 335 3.28 25.90 -12.66
CA PRO A 335 3.07 25.04 -13.82
C PRO A 335 3.12 25.88 -15.11
N LYS A 336 3.77 25.32 -16.14
CA LYS A 336 3.79 25.87 -17.49
C LYS A 336 3.21 24.83 -18.45
N VAL A 337 2.62 25.32 -19.53
CA VAL A 337 2.25 24.45 -20.64
C VAL A 337 3.54 23.87 -21.22
N PHE A 338 3.63 22.55 -21.22
CA PHE A 338 4.77 21.80 -21.76
C PHE A 338 4.38 21.20 -23.11
N ASP A 339 5.26 21.31 -24.08
CA ASP A 339 5.06 20.68 -25.39
C ASP A 339 5.46 19.20 -25.31
N VAL A 340 4.46 18.33 -25.24
CA VAL A 340 4.65 16.88 -25.15
C VAL A 340 4.83 16.18 -26.52
N ARG A 341 4.92 16.94 -27.64
CA ARG A 341 4.96 16.35 -28.99
C ARG A 341 6.09 15.35 -29.15
N GLU A 342 7.27 15.65 -28.63
CA GLU A 342 8.44 14.75 -28.70
C GLU A 342 8.27 13.46 -27.87
N LEU A 343 7.45 13.52 -26.80
CA LEU A 343 7.17 12.39 -25.94
C LEU A 343 5.98 11.54 -26.44
N ARG A 344 5.23 11.99 -27.43
CA ARG A 344 4.06 11.23 -27.97
C ARG A 344 4.43 9.88 -28.57
N ALA A 345 5.68 9.69 -28.96
CA ALA A 345 6.20 8.37 -29.36
C ALA A 345 6.33 7.38 -28.19
N CYS A 346 6.32 7.86 -26.95
CA CYS A 346 6.33 7.02 -25.77
C CYS A 346 4.89 6.56 -25.48
N PRO A 347 4.60 5.24 -25.50
CA PRO A 347 3.28 4.77 -25.11
C PRO A 347 3.02 5.03 -23.63
N MET A 348 1.75 5.06 -23.23
CA MET A 348 1.39 5.01 -21.83
C MET A 348 1.85 3.65 -21.25
N PRO A 349 2.47 3.62 -20.06
CA PRO A 349 2.84 2.35 -19.43
C PRO A 349 1.59 1.53 -19.07
N PRO A 350 1.62 0.19 -19.21
CA PRO A 350 0.51 -0.65 -18.81
C PRO A 350 0.26 -0.56 -17.31
N PHE A 351 -0.98 -0.77 -16.88
CA PHE A 351 -1.31 -0.92 -15.47
C PHE A 351 -0.86 -2.28 -14.95
N ALA A 352 -0.23 -2.28 -13.79
CA ALA A 352 0.15 -3.51 -13.13
C ALA A 352 -1.09 -4.34 -12.78
N GLN A 353 -0.98 -5.66 -12.92
CA GLN A 353 -2.03 -6.60 -12.55
C GLN A 353 -1.91 -6.98 -11.07
N PRO A 354 -3.03 -7.37 -10.42
CA PRO A 354 -2.98 -7.94 -9.08
C PRO A 354 -2.11 -9.21 -9.05
N PRO A 355 -1.49 -9.54 -7.90
CA PRO A 355 -0.63 -10.74 -7.80
C PRO A 355 -1.31 -12.04 -8.23
N TRP A 356 -2.59 -12.20 -7.95
CA TRP A 356 -3.38 -13.38 -8.31
C TRP A 356 -3.83 -13.45 -9.79
N GLU A 357 -3.52 -12.42 -10.57
CA GLU A 357 -3.75 -12.38 -12.02
C GLU A 357 -2.44 -12.41 -12.83
N MET A 358 -1.30 -12.42 -12.14
CA MET A 358 -0.01 -12.56 -12.80
C MET A 358 0.18 -14.05 -13.13
N VAL A 359 0.31 -14.36 -14.42
CA VAL A 359 0.71 -15.72 -14.86
C VAL A 359 2.18 -15.86 -14.48
N ASN A 360 2.48 -16.82 -13.60
CA ASN A 360 3.85 -17.23 -13.31
C ASN A 360 4.42 -18.02 -14.49
#